data_b30939039cf2cef06472ecafe889ff54
#
_entry.id   b30939039cf2cef06472ecafe889ff54
#
_cell.length_a   1.000
_cell.length_b   1.000
_cell.length_c   1.000
_cell.angle_alpha   90.00
_cell.angle_beta   90.00
_cell.angle_gamma   90.00
#
_symmetry.space_group_name_H-M   'P 1'
#
loop_
_entity.id
_entity.type
_entity.pdbx_description
1 polymer ?
#
loop_
_entity_poly.entity_id
_entity_poly.type
_entity_poly.pdbx_seq_one_letter_code
_entity_poly.pdbx_strand_id
1 'polypeptide(L)'
;VLAAVLRLRDDTRMDFIELDRLRRADQNIASVILKLANSTFYARGREIRTLPQAIGMIGFRTIMSIVTAASAKSIFASGNYTRFKRLVWEHSLVTAVVGKIICEQMGWRHLSEEVFIGGLLHDIGKVILNQLDREKFIAVLDRTLESGLPFRYAENEVFGVDSKSVGQLIIKIWNLPVVYREVAALIHRPHDAALAKLPVKDREIIRIVGTANHLAKTNGFGYLERGEIPELGDYYGALEIIPP
;
A
#
# COMPACT_ATOMS: atom_id res chain seq x y z
N VAL A 1 -5.00 -15.13 1.55
CA VAL A 1 -5.30 -14.40 2.79
C VAL A 1 -5.60 -12.94 2.51
N LEU A 2 -4.65 -12.13 1.96
CA LEU A 2 -4.85 -10.69 1.73
C LEU A 2 -6.14 -10.37 0.94
N ALA A 3 -6.37 -11.04 -0.20
CA ALA A 3 -7.57 -10.82 -1.01
C ALA A 3 -8.87 -11.17 -0.25
N ALA A 4 -8.84 -12.19 0.60
CA ALA A 4 -9.97 -12.55 1.45
C ALA A 4 -10.23 -11.46 2.51
N VAL A 5 -9.17 -10.99 3.19
CA VAL A 5 -9.25 -9.91 4.19
C VAL A 5 -9.83 -8.64 3.58
N LEU A 6 -9.37 -8.25 2.39
CA LEU A 6 -9.81 -7.02 1.74
C LEU A 6 -11.26 -7.08 1.22
N ARG A 7 -11.77 -8.27 0.85
CA ARG A 7 -13.19 -8.45 0.50
C ARG A 7 -14.12 -8.31 1.70
N LEU A 8 -13.67 -8.73 2.87
CA LEU A 8 -14.45 -8.67 4.10
C LEU A 8 -14.72 -7.22 4.54
N ARG A 9 -13.92 -6.27 4.12
CA ARG A 9 -14.04 -4.85 4.50
C ARG A 9 -15.29 -4.16 3.96
N ASP A 10 -15.79 -4.58 2.81
CA ASP A 10 -16.89 -3.91 2.11
C ASP A 10 -18.27 -4.27 2.67
N ASP A 11 -18.34 -5.25 3.60
CA ASP A 11 -19.58 -5.61 4.28
C ASP A 11 -19.70 -4.88 5.63
N THR A 12 -20.58 -3.88 5.69
CA THR A 12 -20.82 -3.08 6.90
C THR A 12 -21.51 -3.84 8.04
N ARG A 13 -21.86 -5.12 7.82
CA ARG A 13 -22.45 -6.03 8.80
C ARG A 13 -21.43 -7.00 9.41
N MET A 14 -20.15 -6.74 9.21
CA MET A 14 -19.09 -7.62 9.64
C MET A 14 -19.01 -7.76 11.16
N ASP A 15 -19.50 -8.89 11.58
CA ASP A 15 -19.47 -9.39 12.94
C ASP A 15 -18.15 -10.10 13.29
N PHE A 16 -17.91 -10.24 14.60
CA PHE A 16 -16.85 -11.03 15.22
C PHE A 16 -16.67 -12.43 14.62
N ILE A 17 -17.71 -13.00 13.97
CA ILE A 17 -17.73 -14.30 13.30
C ILE A 17 -16.70 -14.35 12.15
N GLU A 18 -16.56 -13.30 11.40
CA GLU A 18 -15.69 -13.26 10.23
C GLU A 18 -14.23 -13.02 10.61
N LEU A 19 -14.00 -12.24 11.67
CA LEU A 19 -12.68 -12.12 12.27
C LEU A 19 -12.21 -13.46 12.88
N ASP A 20 -13.14 -14.24 13.44
CA ASP A 20 -12.84 -15.61 13.92
C ASP A 20 -12.54 -16.58 12.78
N ARG A 21 -13.18 -16.42 11.61
CA ARG A 21 -12.80 -17.16 10.39
C ARG A 21 -11.38 -16.82 9.92
N LEU A 22 -11.00 -15.54 9.93
CA LEU A 22 -9.62 -15.12 9.62
C LEU A 22 -8.62 -15.69 10.63
N ARG A 23 -8.97 -15.69 11.92
CA ARG A 23 -8.17 -16.31 12.98
C ARG A 23 -7.90 -17.78 12.72
N ARG A 24 -8.94 -18.53 12.30
CA ARG A 24 -8.84 -19.98 11.99
C ARG A 24 -8.04 -20.23 10.71
N ALA A 25 -8.07 -19.29 9.76
CA ALA A 25 -7.33 -19.41 8.51
C ALA A 25 -5.83 -19.10 8.67
N ASP A 26 -5.45 -18.25 9.66
CA ASP A 26 -4.07 -17.89 9.89
C ASP A 26 -3.82 -17.50 11.36
N GLN A 27 -3.26 -18.43 12.14
CA GLN A 27 -2.91 -18.21 13.55
C GLN A 27 -1.91 -17.05 13.75
N ASN A 28 -1.11 -16.72 12.74
CA ASN A 28 -0.16 -15.61 12.80
C ASN A 28 -0.88 -14.26 12.90
N ILE A 29 -2.02 -14.10 12.24
CA ILE A 29 -2.79 -12.85 12.27
C ILE A 29 -3.27 -12.53 13.69
N ALA A 30 -3.86 -13.51 14.37
CA ALA A 30 -4.29 -13.32 15.76
C ALA A 30 -3.13 -12.93 16.68
N SER A 31 -1.98 -13.58 16.50
CA SER A 31 -0.75 -13.26 17.25
C SER A 31 -0.27 -11.82 16.99
N VAL A 32 -0.28 -11.37 15.73
CA VAL A 32 0.11 -9.99 15.38
C VAL A 32 -0.83 -8.97 16.02
N ILE A 33 -2.14 -9.20 15.94
CA ILE A 33 -3.15 -8.32 16.55
C ILE A 33 -2.95 -8.23 18.06
N LEU A 34 -2.82 -9.37 18.74
CA LEU A 34 -2.67 -9.39 20.20
C LEU A 34 -1.33 -8.79 20.66
N LYS A 35 -0.23 -9.03 19.93
CA LYS A 35 1.07 -8.39 20.22
C LYS A 35 0.97 -6.87 20.11
N LEU A 36 0.30 -6.36 19.10
CA LEU A 36 0.14 -4.92 18.95
C LEU A 36 -0.81 -4.35 20.01
N ALA A 37 -1.92 -5.03 20.30
CA ALA A 37 -2.85 -4.63 21.34
C ALA A 37 -2.17 -4.51 22.71
N ASN A 38 -1.19 -5.38 22.97
CA ASN A 38 -0.40 -5.39 24.21
C ASN A 38 0.86 -4.51 24.13
N SER A 39 1.07 -3.77 23.05
CA SER A 39 2.18 -2.81 22.99
C SER A 39 1.99 -1.67 24.00
N THR A 40 3.09 -1.04 24.41
CA THR A 40 3.08 0.11 25.31
C THR A 40 2.20 1.27 24.84
N PHE A 41 2.03 1.37 23.52
CA PHE A 41 1.21 2.40 22.89
C PHE A 41 -0.30 2.19 23.10
N TYR A 42 -0.78 0.95 23.01
CA TYR A 42 -2.21 0.64 23.07
C TYR A 42 -2.67 0.09 24.43
N ALA A 43 -1.89 -0.77 25.07
CA ALA A 43 -2.33 -1.50 26.27
C ALA A 43 -2.59 -0.63 27.50
N ARG A 44 -1.94 0.53 27.62
CA ARG A 44 -2.08 1.47 28.76
C ARG A 44 -2.11 0.75 30.12
N GLY A 45 -1.27 -0.28 30.29
CA GLY A 45 -1.17 -1.06 31.52
C GLY A 45 -2.24 -2.16 31.68
N ARG A 46 -3.04 -2.45 30.66
CA ARG A 46 -4.01 -3.56 30.67
C ARG A 46 -3.55 -4.68 29.76
N GLU A 47 -3.68 -5.93 30.21
CA GLU A 47 -3.39 -7.10 29.39
C GLU A 47 -4.59 -7.43 28.49
N ILE A 48 -4.35 -7.50 27.18
CA ILE A 48 -5.35 -7.85 26.16
C ILE A 48 -5.13 -9.31 25.76
N ARG A 49 -6.10 -10.17 26.05
CA ARG A 49 -6.01 -11.62 25.84
C ARG A 49 -6.87 -12.13 24.69
N THR A 50 -7.83 -11.34 24.23
CA THR A 50 -8.80 -11.76 23.20
C THR A 50 -8.93 -10.76 22.09
N LEU A 51 -9.29 -11.23 20.87
CA LEU A 51 -9.55 -10.36 19.73
C LEU A 51 -10.69 -9.36 19.97
N PRO A 52 -11.83 -9.72 20.61
CA PRO A 52 -12.85 -8.76 20.97
C PRO A 52 -12.33 -7.61 21.85
N GLN A 53 -11.46 -7.91 22.83
CA GLN A 53 -10.83 -6.88 23.66
C GLN A 53 -9.91 -5.98 22.82
N ALA A 54 -9.12 -6.56 21.91
CA ALA A 54 -8.27 -5.81 20.99
C ALA A 54 -9.11 -4.87 20.10
N ILE A 55 -10.21 -5.35 19.54
CA ILE A 55 -11.14 -4.55 18.72
C ILE A 55 -11.72 -3.39 19.52
N GLY A 56 -12.19 -3.65 20.75
CA GLY A 56 -12.74 -2.61 21.63
C GLY A 56 -11.73 -1.53 22.00
N MET A 57 -10.44 -1.87 22.06
CA MET A 57 -9.38 -0.94 22.44
C MET A 57 -8.76 -0.20 21.25
N ILE A 58 -8.42 -0.90 20.20
CA ILE A 58 -7.71 -0.36 19.02
C ILE A 58 -8.69 0.15 17.97
N GLY A 59 -9.89 -0.41 17.95
CA GLY A 59 -10.90 -0.21 16.91
C GLY A 59 -10.74 -1.18 15.73
N PHE A 60 -11.87 -1.58 15.16
CA PHE A 60 -11.94 -2.57 14.07
C PHE A 60 -11.13 -2.11 12.84
N ARG A 61 -11.25 -0.84 12.43
CA ARG A 61 -10.53 -0.29 11.27
C ARG A 61 -9.01 -0.42 11.40
N THR A 62 -8.46 -0.07 12.56
CA THR A 62 -7.02 -0.20 12.81
C THR A 62 -6.57 -1.67 12.76
N ILE A 63 -7.37 -2.58 13.34
CA ILE A 63 -7.08 -4.01 13.24
C ILE A 63 -7.08 -4.48 11.78
N MET A 64 -8.02 -4.04 10.96
CA MET A 64 -8.06 -4.40 9.53
C MET A 64 -6.83 -3.86 8.78
N SER A 65 -6.37 -2.64 9.06
CA SER A 65 -5.11 -2.12 8.49
C SER A 65 -3.91 -3.01 8.86
N ILE A 66 -3.83 -3.45 10.12
CA ILE A 66 -2.75 -4.31 10.61
C ILE A 66 -2.78 -5.68 9.93
N VAL A 67 -3.97 -6.29 9.86
CA VAL A 67 -4.17 -7.59 9.19
C VAL A 67 -3.79 -7.48 7.71
N THR A 68 -4.20 -6.39 7.06
CA THR A 68 -3.86 -6.12 5.66
C THR A 68 -2.35 -5.99 5.49
N ALA A 69 -1.68 -5.22 6.34
CA ALA A 69 -0.22 -5.07 6.32
C ALA A 69 0.50 -6.40 6.56
N ALA A 70 0.08 -7.16 7.56
CA ALA A 70 0.67 -8.47 7.87
C ALA A 70 0.49 -9.47 6.71
N SER A 71 -0.69 -9.48 6.08
CA SER A 71 -0.98 -10.32 4.93
C SER A 71 -0.23 -9.88 3.67
N ALA A 72 -0.11 -8.58 3.43
CA ALA A 72 0.70 -8.03 2.35
C ALA A 72 2.17 -8.41 2.53
N LYS A 73 2.72 -8.29 3.75
CA LYS A 73 4.11 -8.66 4.05
C LYS A 73 4.44 -10.08 3.61
N SER A 74 3.51 -11.03 3.72
CA SER A 74 3.73 -12.41 3.28
C SER A 74 3.96 -12.52 1.77
N ILE A 75 3.32 -11.65 0.97
CA ILE A 75 3.51 -11.60 -0.49
C ILE A 75 4.89 -11.06 -0.82
N PHE A 76 5.31 -9.99 -0.14
CA PHE A 76 6.65 -9.42 -0.31
C PHE A 76 7.75 -10.38 0.14
N ALA A 77 7.48 -11.20 1.16
CA ALA A 77 8.44 -12.17 1.71
C ALA A 77 8.45 -13.51 0.95
N SER A 78 7.49 -13.80 0.07
CA SER A 78 7.41 -15.07 -0.65
C SER A 78 8.62 -15.27 -1.58
N GLY A 79 9.14 -16.49 -1.64
CA GLY A 79 10.38 -16.82 -2.34
C GLY A 79 11.62 -16.25 -1.62
N ASN A 80 12.74 -16.08 -2.34
CA ASN A 80 13.96 -15.52 -1.78
C ASN A 80 13.72 -14.05 -1.36
N TYR A 81 13.82 -13.78 -0.05
CA TYR A 81 13.71 -12.43 0.51
C TYR A 81 14.98 -11.66 0.19
N THR A 82 14.91 -10.79 -0.81
CA THR A 82 16.04 -9.97 -1.26
C THR A 82 16.03 -8.59 -0.61
N ARG A 83 17.19 -7.91 -0.62
CA ARG A 83 17.28 -6.50 -0.18
C ARG A 83 16.26 -5.63 -0.92
N PHE A 84 16.04 -5.84 -2.22
CA PHE A 84 15.06 -5.12 -3.01
C PHE A 84 13.63 -5.30 -2.47
N LYS A 85 13.18 -6.54 -2.24
CA LYS A 85 11.83 -6.80 -1.69
C LYS A 85 11.63 -6.13 -0.33
N ARG A 86 12.66 -6.12 0.50
CA ARG A 86 12.61 -5.41 1.78
C ARG A 86 12.43 -3.92 1.59
N LEU A 87 13.18 -3.29 0.69
CA LEU A 87 13.08 -1.86 0.40
C LEU A 87 11.71 -1.49 -0.16
N VAL A 88 11.15 -2.30 -1.08
CA VAL A 88 9.80 -2.08 -1.62
C VAL A 88 8.74 -2.23 -0.52
N TRP A 89 8.91 -3.22 0.37
CA TRP A 89 8.01 -3.38 1.52
C TRP A 89 8.06 -2.18 2.46
N GLU A 90 9.26 -1.76 2.87
CA GLU A 90 9.46 -0.61 3.75
C GLU A 90 8.88 0.66 3.14
N HIS A 91 9.13 0.90 1.86
CA HIS A 91 8.56 2.01 1.10
C HIS A 91 7.02 1.96 1.07
N SER A 92 6.45 0.83 0.70
CA SER A 92 4.98 0.67 0.64
C SER A 92 4.32 0.87 2.00
N LEU A 93 4.94 0.36 3.07
CA LEU A 93 4.43 0.54 4.43
C LEU A 93 4.50 2.00 4.87
N VAL A 94 5.62 2.68 4.62
CA VAL A 94 5.76 4.11 4.95
C VAL A 94 4.76 4.94 4.14
N THR A 95 4.62 4.69 2.84
CA THR A 95 3.60 5.34 2.00
C THR A 95 2.19 5.16 2.58
N ALA A 96 1.84 3.96 3.00
CA ALA A 96 0.54 3.67 3.60
C ALA A 96 0.30 4.43 4.91
N VAL A 97 1.30 4.45 5.80
CA VAL A 97 1.23 5.14 7.10
C VAL A 97 1.17 6.66 6.90
N VAL A 98 2.02 7.23 6.05
CA VAL A 98 2.03 8.67 5.74
C VAL A 98 0.70 9.10 5.12
N GLY A 99 0.15 8.31 4.18
CA GLY A 99 -1.17 8.58 3.60
C GLY A 99 -2.27 8.61 4.67
N LYS A 100 -2.22 7.71 5.64
CA LYS A 100 -3.17 7.70 6.75
C LYS A 100 -3.03 8.94 7.64
N ILE A 101 -1.80 9.38 7.93
CA ILE A 101 -1.53 10.60 8.68
C ILE A 101 -2.08 11.82 7.93
N ILE A 102 -1.87 11.91 6.60
CA ILE A 102 -2.44 12.97 5.77
C ILE A 102 -3.97 13.00 5.91
N CYS A 103 -4.65 11.85 5.81
CA CYS A 103 -6.10 11.78 5.99
C CYS A 103 -6.55 12.29 7.37
N GLU A 104 -5.80 11.99 8.43
CA GLU A 104 -6.12 12.45 9.79
C GLU A 104 -5.96 13.96 9.92
N GLN A 105 -4.88 14.53 9.40
CA GLN A 105 -4.60 15.98 9.44
C GLN A 105 -5.59 16.79 8.61
N MET A 106 -6.01 16.26 7.46
CA MET A 106 -6.99 16.90 6.58
C MET A 106 -8.45 16.68 7.03
N GLY A 107 -8.71 15.95 8.10
CA GLY A 107 -10.07 15.61 8.52
C GLY A 107 -10.76 14.55 7.65
N TRP A 108 -10.03 13.90 6.72
CA TRP A 108 -10.55 12.91 5.77
C TRP A 108 -10.46 11.47 6.29
N ARG A 109 -10.75 11.29 7.56
CA ARG A 109 -10.67 9.97 8.23
C ARG A 109 -11.47 8.87 7.54
N HIS A 110 -12.50 9.24 6.79
CA HIS A 110 -13.33 8.31 6.03
C HIS A 110 -12.60 7.66 4.85
N LEU A 111 -11.48 8.25 4.37
CA LEU A 111 -10.64 7.72 3.30
C LEU A 111 -9.43 6.93 3.81
N SER A 112 -9.15 6.98 5.11
CA SER A 112 -7.87 6.54 5.67
C SER A 112 -7.55 5.06 5.40
N GLU A 113 -8.56 4.20 5.37
CA GLU A 113 -8.36 2.76 5.13
C GLU A 113 -8.08 2.46 3.66
N GLU A 114 -8.80 3.12 2.73
CA GLU A 114 -8.54 2.97 1.30
C GLU A 114 -7.16 3.51 0.93
N VAL A 115 -6.79 4.65 1.49
CA VAL A 115 -5.46 5.25 1.30
C VAL A 115 -4.37 4.32 1.83
N PHE A 116 -4.57 3.74 3.02
CA PHE A 116 -3.62 2.78 3.61
C PHE A 116 -3.41 1.57 2.71
N ILE A 117 -4.50 0.95 2.23
CA ILE A 117 -4.43 -0.22 1.34
C ILE A 117 -3.82 0.16 -0.01
N GLY A 118 -4.23 1.29 -0.57
CA GLY A 118 -3.64 1.83 -1.80
C GLY A 118 -2.14 2.03 -1.67
N GLY A 119 -1.70 2.61 -0.56
CA GLY A 119 -0.28 2.79 -0.24
C GLY A 119 0.50 1.48 -0.12
N LEU A 120 -0.11 0.42 0.44
CA LEU A 120 0.53 -0.90 0.51
C LEU A 120 0.65 -1.58 -0.85
N LEU A 121 -0.29 -1.37 -1.75
CA LEU A 121 -0.41 -2.13 -3.00
C LEU A 121 0.11 -1.39 -4.23
N HIS A 122 0.41 -0.10 -4.15
CA HIS A 122 0.74 0.72 -5.31
C HIS A 122 1.90 0.17 -6.16
N ASP A 123 2.88 -0.47 -5.53
CA ASP A 123 4.07 -1.03 -6.15
C ASP A 123 4.10 -2.57 -6.19
N ILE A 124 2.96 -3.23 -5.98
CA ILE A 124 2.88 -4.70 -5.96
C ILE A 124 3.38 -5.33 -7.27
N GLY A 125 3.20 -4.65 -8.40
CA GLY A 125 3.67 -5.14 -9.69
C GLY A 125 5.19 -5.33 -9.77
N LYS A 126 5.98 -4.48 -9.10
CA LYS A 126 7.45 -4.64 -9.03
C LYS A 126 7.83 -5.92 -8.28
N VAL A 127 7.08 -6.24 -7.22
CA VAL A 127 7.28 -7.48 -6.46
C VAL A 127 6.98 -8.70 -7.31
N ILE A 128 5.91 -8.64 -8.09
CA ILE A 128 5.49 -9.73 -8.99
C ILE A 128 6.51 -9.92 -10.13
N LEU A 129 6.96 -8.86 -10.78
CA LEU A 129 8.01 -8.95 -11.81
C LEU A 129 9.30 -9.57 -11.26
N ASN A 130 9.73 -9.15 -10.06
CA ASN A 130 10.89 -9.74 -9.39
C ASN A 130 10.70 -11.21 -9.02
N GLN A 131 9.46 -11.65 -8.75
CA GLN A 131 9.16 -13.06 -8.49
C GLN A 131 9.07 -13.90 -9.75
N LEU A 132 8.59 -13.29 -10.84
CA LEU A 132 8.42 -13.97 -12.12
C LEU A 132 9.77 -14.36 -12.74
N ASP A 133 10.71 -13.41 -12.77
CA ASP A 133 12.04 -13.62 -13.29
C ASP A 133 13.03 -12.66 -12.59
N ARG A 134 13.79 -13.23 -11.66
CA ARG A 134 14.73 -12.45 -10.85
C ARG A 134 15.92 -11.92 -11.67
N GLU A 135 16.40 -12.69 -12.62
CA GLU A 135 17.58 -12.30 -13.43
C GLU A 135 17.23 -11.14 -14.35
N LYS A 136 16.08 -11.23 -15.02
CA LYS A 136 15.53 -10.10 -15.78
C LYS A 136 15.28 -8.88 -14.91
N PHE A 137 14.79 -9.07 -13.68
CA PHE A 137 14.56 -7.93 -12.79
C PHE A 137 15.86 -7.28 -12.32
N ILE A 138 16.95 -8.03 -12.16
CA ILE A 138 18.30 -7.47 -11.92
C ILE A 138 18.72 -6.62 -13.13
N ALA A 139 18.52 -7.12 -14.35
CA ALA A 139 18.82 -6.34 -15.54
C ALA A 139 18.00 -5.03 -15.63
N VAL A 140 16.74 -5.01 -15.14
CA VAL A 140 15.95 -3.77 -15.00
C VAL A 140 16.63 -2.80 -14.03
N LEU A 141 17.09 -3.29 -12.88
CA LEU A 141 17.78 -2.45 -11.88
C LEU A 141 19.06 -1.84 -12.46
N ASP A 142 19.89 -2.65 -13.11
CA ASP A 142 21.15 -2.21 -13.71
C ASP A 142 20.89 -1.16 -14.79
N ARG A 143 19.94 -1.39 -15.70
CA ARG A 143 19.57 -0.42 -16.74
C ARG A 143 19.02 0.88 -16.18
N THR A 144 18.20 0.80 -15.13
CA THR A 144 17.67 2.00 -14.45
C THR A 144 18.79 2.83 -13.85
N LEU A 145 19.79 2.17 -13.24
CA LEU A 145 20.97 2.84 -12.66
C LEU A 145 21.86 3.47 -13.72
N GLU A 146 22.09 2.77 -14.82
CA GLU A 146 22.97 3.22 -15.92
C GLU A 146 22.35 4.37 -16.71
N SER A 147 21.05 4.25 -17.03
CA SER A 147 20.36 5.25 -17.88
C SER A 147 19.84 6.47 -17.10
N GLY A 148 19.62 6.32 -15.78
CA GLY A 148 18.89 7.30 -14.98
C GLY A 148 17.41 7.46 -15.35
N LEU A 149 16.90 6.62 -16.26
CA LEU A 149 15.51 6.63 -16.69
C LEU A 149 14.59 5.97 -15.66
N PRO A 150 13.31 6.33 -15.62
CA PRO A 150 12.34 5.67 -14.75
C PRO A 150 12.23 4.18 -15.00
N PHE A 151 11.95 3.40 -13.95
CA PHE A 151 11.82 1.94 -13.98
C PHE A 151 10.99 1.41 -15.14
N ARG A 152 9.88 2.05 -15.46
CA ARG A 152 8.96 1.60 -16.53
C ARG A 152 9.63 1.44 -17.88
N TYR A 153 10.65 2.25 -18.22
CA TYR A 153 11.36 2.13 -19.49
C TYR A 153 12.20 0.86 -19.52
N ALA A 154 12.99 0.62 -18.46
CA ALA A 154 13.78 -0.59 -18.32
C ALA A 154 12.89 -1.84 -18.19
N GLU A 155 11.77 -1.75 -17.46
CA GLU A 155 10.79 -2.84 -17.34
C GLU A 155 10.19 -3.22 -18.71
N ASN A 156 9.76 -2.23 -19.51
CA ASN A 156 9.23 -2.49 -20.85
C ASN A 156 10.28 -3.07 -21.80
N GLU A 157 11.52 -2.60 -21.71
CA GLU A 157 12.61 -3.12 -22.54
C GLU A 157 12.95 -4.59 -22.20
N VAL A 158 12.98 -4.95 -20.92
CA VAL A 158 13.41 -6.27 -20.47
C VAL A 158 12.27 -7.29 -20.41
N PHE A 159 11.08 -6.86 -19.93
CA PHE A 159 9.91 -7.74 -19.77
C PHE A 159 8.85 -7.59 -20.85
N GLY A 160 8.88 -6.52 -21.64
CA GLY A 160 7.80 -6.17 -22.57
C GLY A 160 6.55 -5.63 -21.87
N VAL A 161 6.59 -5.41 -20.55
CA VAL A 161 5.50 -4.90 -19.73
C VAL A 161 6.05 -4.18 -18.52
N ASP A 162 5.38 -3.12 -18.05
CA ASP A 162 5.76 -2.40 -16.85
C ASP A 162 5.04 -2.92 -15.58
N SER A 163 5.61 -2.59 -14.44
CA SER A 163 5.07 -2.99 -13.12
C SER A 163 3.70 -2.37 -12.84
N LYS A 164 3.36 -1.22 -13.42
CA LYS A 164 2.04 -0.60 -13.26
C LYS A 164 0.95 -1.47 -13.89
N SER A 165 1.20 -1.93 -15.12
CA SER A 165 0.31 -2.84 -15.85
C SER A 165 0.15 -4.18 -15.13
N VAL A 166 1.27 -4.74 -14.63
CA VAL A 166 1.27 -5.98 -13.84
C VAL A 166 0.51 -5.78 -12.52
N GLY A 167 0.72 -4.67 -11.81
CA GLY A 167 0.00 -4.33 -10.59
C GLY A 167 -1.51 -4.25 -10.81
N GLN A 168 -1.95 -3.55 -11.86
CA GLN A 168 -3.37 -3.49 -12.25
C GLN A 168 -3.96 -4.87 -12.52
N LEU A 169 -3.24 -5.72 -13.25
CA LEU A 169 -3.67 -7.08 -13.57
C LEU A 169 -3.83 -7.93 -12.31
N ILE A 170 -2.85 -7.90 -11.41
CA ILE A 170 -2.88 -8.66 -10.15
C ILE A 170 -4.02 -8.20 -9.25
N ILE A 171 -4.23 -6.89 -9.10
CA ILE A 171 -5.34 -6.33 -8.33
C ILE A 171 -6.69 -6.77 -8.91
N LYS A 172 -6.81 -6.84 -10.25
CA LYS A 172 -7.98 -7.36 -10.94
C LYS A 172 -8.19 -8.86 -10.68
N ILE A 173 -7.13 -9.67 -10.79
CA ILE A 173 -7.18 -11.13 -10.52
C ILE A 173 -7.60 -11.39 -9.07
N TRP A 174 -7.15 -10.57 -8.13
CA TRP A 174 -7.55 -10.67 -6.72
C TRP A 174 -8.96 -10.17 -6.46
N ASN A 175 -9.64 -9.64 -7.49
CA ASN A 175 -10.99 -9.07 -7.41
C ASN A 175 -11.10 -8.00 -6.31
N LEU A 176 -10.11 -7.10 -6.26
CA LEU A 176 -10.10 -5.95 -5.35
C LEU A 176 -10.81 -4.74 -5.97
N PRO A 177 -11.26 -3.77 -5.16
CA PRO A 177 -11.88 -2.54 -5.63
C PRO A 177 -11.08 -1.83 -6.72
N VAL A 178 -11.81 -1.25 -7.68
CA VAL A 178 -11.23 -0.61 -8.88
C VAL A 178 -10.24 0.50 -8.51
N VAL A 179 -10.52 1.26 -7.43
CA VAL A 179 -9.67 2.36 -6.98
C VAL A 179 -8.21 1.93 -6.78
N TYR A 180 -7.93 0.70 -6.34
CA TYR A 180 -6.55 0.24 -6.16
C TYR A 180 -5.83 -0.01 -7.48
N ARG A 181 -6.55 -0.39 -8.54
CA ARG A 181 -5.97 -0.46 -9.90
C ARG A 181 -5.59 0.93 -10.39
N GLU A 182 -6.46 1.90 -10.16
CA GLU A 182 -6.23 3.29 -10.54
C GLU A 182 -5.09 3.91 -9.71
N VAL A 183 -4.98 3.58 -8.42
CA VAL A 183 -3.82 3.94 -7.60
C VAL A 183 -2.54 3.42 -8.25
N ALA A 184 -2.44 2.13 -8.55
CA ALA A 184 -1.23 1.54 -9.17
C ALA A 184 -0.88 2.18 -10.53
N ALA A 185 -1.87 2.67 -11.28
CA ALA A 185 -1.68 3.30 -12.59
C ALA A 185 -1.26 4.77 -12.51
N LEU A 186 -1.88 5.54 -11.61
CA LEU A 186 -1.96 7.00 -11.73
C LEU A 186 -1.25 7.79 -10.64
N ILE A 187 -0.74 7.17 -9.57
CA ILE A 187 -0.12 7.91 -8.45
C ILE A 187 1.05 8.80 -8.84
N HIS A 188 1.73 8.50 -9.95
CA HIS A 188 2.84 9.31 -10.47
C HIS A 188 2.38 10.37 -11.50
N ARG A 189 1.09 10.57 -11.67
CA ARG A 189 0.49 11.47 -12.67
C ARG A 189 -0.62 12.31 -12.05
N PRO A 190 -0.32 13.21 -11.11
CA PRO A 190 -1.33 13.96 -10.36
C PRO A 190 -2.26 14.82 -11.24
N HIS A 191 -1.81 15.19 -12.44
CA HIS A 191 -2.56 16.00 -13.43
C HIS A 191 -3.05 15.19 -14.64
N ASP A 192 -3.04 13.84 -14.59
CA ASP A 192 -3.52 13.02 -15.72
C ASP A 192 -5.02 13.27 -15.96
N ALA A 193 -5.37 13.51 -17.23
CA ALA A 193 -6.77 13.71 -17.62
C ALA A 193 -7.68 12.51 -17.29
N ALA A 194 -7.11 11.31 -17.13
CA ALA A 194 -7.84 10.14 -16.68
C ALA A 194 -8.41 10.32 -15.26
N LEU A 195 -7.71 11.04 -14.37
CA LEU A 195 -8.20 11.33 -13.02
C LEU A 195 -9.52 12.10 -13.06
N ALA A 196 -9.70 13.04 -13.99
CA ALA A 196 -10.92 13.83 -14.08
C ALA A 196 -12.18 12.99 -14.35
N LYS A 197 -12.00 11.78 -14.91
CA LYS A 197 -13.09 10.84 -15.23
C LYS A 197 -13.49 9.95 -14.05
N LEU A 198 -12.69 9.92 -13.00
CA LEU A 198 -12.94 9.10 -11.81
C LEU A 198 -13.89 9.80 -10.83
N PRO A 199 -14.60 9.05 -9.98
CA PRO A 199 -15.33 9.61 -8.84
C PRO A 199 -14.43 10.49 -7.98
N VAL A 200 -14.98 11.54 -7.38
CA VAL A 200 -14.24 12.49 -6.53
C VAL A 200 -13.45 11.76 -5.45
N LYS A 201 -14.10 10.83 -4.74
CA LYS A 201 -13.48 10.01 -3.70
C LYS A 201 -12.24 9.26 -4.19
N ASP A 202 -12.30 8.64 -5.37
CA ASP A 202 -11.20 7.84 -5.91
C ASP A 202 -10.02 8.74 -6.31
N ARG A 203 -10.31 9.94 -6.86
CA ARG A 203 -9.28 10.94 -7.17
C ARG A 203 -8.53 11.39 -5.93
N GLU A 204 -9.25 11.65 -4.83
CA GLU A 204 -8.65 12.04 -3.55
C GLU A 204 -7.76 10.93 -3.01
N ILE A 205 -8.20 9.68 -3.02
CA ILE A 205 -7.40 8.54 -2.61
C ILE A 205 -6.10 8.46 -3.42
N ILE A 206 -6.17 8.58 -4.75
CA ILE A 206 -5.00 8.50 -5.63
C ILE A 206 -4.02 9.64 -5.35
N ARG A 207 -4.52 10.87 -5.19
CA ARG A 207 -3.72 12.05 -4.88
C ARG A 207 -3.03 11.94 -3.51
N ILE A 208 -3.74 11.49 -2.48
CA ILE A 208 -3.17 11.30 -1.15
C ILE A 208 -2.08 10.23 -1.18
N VAL A 209 -2.32 9.09 -1.84
CA VAL A 209 -1.32 8.04 -1.97
C VAL A 209 -0.11 8.54 -2.77
N GLY A 210 -0.33 9.31 -3.84
CA GLY A 210 0.74 9.93 -4.63
C GLY A 210 1.59 10.89 -3.79
N THR A 211 0.97 11.76 -3.00
CA THR A 211 1.65 12.67 -2.06
C THR A 211 2.44 11.89 -1.03
N ALA A 212 1.84 10.86 -0.43
CA ALA A 212 2.50 10.01 0.56
C ALA A 212 3.71 9.26 -0.02
N ASN A 213 3.59 8.73 -1.26
CA ASN A 213 4.68 8.11 -2.00
C ASN A 213 5.83 9.09 -2.25
N HIS A 214 5.51 10.33 -2.67
CA HIS A 214 6.51 11.39 -2.85
C HIS A 214 7.23 11.69 -1.53
N LEU A 215 6.48 11.91 -0.44
CA LEU A 215 7.07 12.17 0.87
C LEU A 215 7.93 11.01 1.37
N ALA A 216 7.50 9.76 1.15
CA ALA A 216 8.31 8.60 1.50
C ALA A 216 9.65 8.61 0.75
N LYS A 217 9.64 8.84 -0.57
CA LYS A 217 10.85 8.87 -1.41
C LYS A 217 11.80 10.00 -1.02
N THR A 218 11.30 11.21 -0.81
CA THR A 218 12.11 12.38 -0.46
C THR A 218 12.73 12.28 0.94
N ASN A 219 12.14 11.46 1.83
CA ASN A 219 12.67 11.19 3.16
C ASN A 219 13.48 9.89 3.25
N GLY A 220 13.97 9.36 2.11
CA GLY A 220 14.92 8.25 2.08
C GLY A 220 14.29 6.85 2.15
N PHE A 221 12.95 6.76 2.13
CA PHE A 221 12.23 5.48 2.02
C PHE A 221 11.92 5.12 0.57
N GLY A 222 12.80 5.47 -0.36
CA GLY A 222 12.70 5.13 -1.76
C GLY A 222 13.74 4.09 -2.16
N TYR A 223 13.54 3.46 -3.30
CA TYR A 223 14.51 2.58 -3.93
C TYR A 223 14.79 3.13 -5.34
N LEU A 224 16.02 3.56 -5.57
CA LEU A 224 16.71 3.78 -6.86
C LEU A 224 15.95 4.56 -7.99
N GLU A 225 14.81 5.18 -7.75
CA GLU A 225 14.15 6.00 -8.76
C GLU A 225 14.61 7.46 -8.63
N ARG A 226 15.54 7.89 -9.49
CA ARG A 226 15.97 9.30 -9.58
C ARG A 226 15.15 10.13 -10.56
N GLY A 227 14.38 9.52 -11.45
CA GLY A 227 13.87 10.18 -12.65
C GLY A 227 12.39 10.59 -12.69
N GLU A 228 11.55 10.17 -11.76
CA GLU A 228 10.10 10.46 -11.79
C GLU A 228 9.53 10.78 -10.40
N ILE A 229 10.12 11.76 -9.73
CA ILE A 229 9.44 12.32 -8.56
C ILE A 229 8.87 13.66 -9.05
N PRO A 230 7.54 13.78 -9.33
CA PRO A 230 6.92 15.06 -9.57
C PRO A 230 7.26 16.00 -8.41
N GLU A 231 7.39 17.29 -8.67
CA GLU A 231 7.67 18.23 -7.59
C GLU A 231 6.55 18.18 -6.54
N LEU A 232 6.88 18.43 -5.29
CA LEU A 232 5.90 18.38 -4.20
C LEU A 232 4.77 19.39 -4.42
N GLY A 233 5.06 20.51 -5.07
CA GLY A 233 4.09 21.52 -5.49
C GLY A 233 2.97 20.97 -6.37
N ASP A 234 3.24 19.99 -7.24
CA ASP A 234 2.23 19.34 -8.08
C ASP A 234 1.20 18.59 -7.25
N TYR A 235 1.62 17.96 -6.15
CA TYR A 235 0.71 17.25 -5.25
C TYR A 235 -0.06 18.20 -4.34
N TYR A 236 0.57 19.27 -3.84
CA TYR A 236 -0.11 20.29 -3.03
C TYR A 236 -1.20 20.98 -3.84
N GLY A 237 -0.90 21.41 -5.08
CA GLY A 237 -1.90 21.98 -5.97
C GLY A 237 -3.04 21.03 -6.27
N ALA A 238 -2.75 19.74 -6.45
CA ALA A 238 -3.76 18.70 -6.73
C ALA A 238 -4.68 18.41 -5.54
N LEU A 239 -4.20 18.59 -4.30
CA LEU A 239 -4.98 18.40 -3.07
C LEU A 239 -5.63 19.70 -2.57
N GLU A 240 -5.44 20.83 -3.28
CA GLU A 240 -5.84 22.16 -2.82
C GLU A 240 -5.26 22.53 -1.44
N ILE A 241 -4.09 21.98 -1.13
CA ILE A 241 -3.39 22.25 0.12
C ILE A 241 -2.56 23.52 -0.10
N ILE A 242 -2.80 24.55 0.72
CA ILE A 242 -1.94 25.71 0.80
C ILE A 242 -0.73 25.31 1.65
N PRO A 243 0.52 25.34 1.09
CA PRO A 243 1.70 25.07 1.90
C PRO A 243 1.81 26.11 3.03
N PRO A 244 2.30 25.72 4.20
CA PRO A 244 2.50 26.60 5.34
C PRO A 244 3.46 27.74 5.05
#